data_2b1f2fc7e8a2f52bcb8bf4fed871afec
#
_entry.id   2b1f2fc7e8a2f52bcb8bf4fed871afec
#
_cell.length_a   1.000
_cell.length_b   1.000
_cell.length_c   1.000
_cell.angle_alpha   90.00
_cell.angle_beta   90.00
_cell.angle_gamma   90.00
#
_symmetry.space_group_name_H-M   'P 1'
#
loop_
_entity.id
_entity.type
_entity.pdbx_description
1 polymer ?
#
loop_
_entity_poly.entity_id
_entity_poly.type
_entity_poly.pdbx_seq_one_letter_code
_entity_poly.pdbx_strand_id
1 'polypeptide(L)'
;MWWLIVIVVVCVVALLYLRAEQNKRTARELEEAQADARVTTERLGGQVYQLSPRNEASRQALADASERYNAAGGQLDRADSAAKARLAKQTALEGLYYIRAARTAMDMDPGPPIPTLDGQDIAGQVDQPRTVNHNGRPVTAAPTPSPLTPNYFPGGRVAGRPVPAGWYSEPWWKPALVAGAWGAGTAILFTALFAGMPGVPYDTQAFEDGTGEAALDQPNPDDFGQDPGYDAGQDPGGWGGSEGFDSGGFDGGGGF
;
A
#
# COMPACT_ATOMS: atom_id res chain seq x y z
N MET A 1 -30.14 29.91 -41.42
CA MET A 1 -30.42 29.27 -40.12
C MET A 1 -30.34 27.73 -40.16
N TRP A 2 -30.84 27.04 -41.16
CA TRP A 2 -30.79 25.58 -41.29
C TRP A 2 -29.36 24.98 -41.25
N TRP A 3 -28.41 25.60 -41.93
CA TRP A 3 -27.04 25.12 -41.94
C TRP A 3 -26.36 25.11 -40.56
N LEU A 4 -26.74 25.99 -39.64
CA LEU A 4 -26.27 25.95 -38.24
C LEU A 4 -26.77 24.69 -37.51
N ILE A 5 -28.01 24.30 -37.77
CA ILE A 5 -28.57 23.06 -37.18
C ILE A 5 -27.80 21.84 -37.71
N VAL A 6 -27.49 21.82 -39.00
CA VAL A 6 -26.71 20.72 -39.60
C VAL A 6 -25.31 20.66 -38.99
N ILE A 7 -24.64 21.78 -38.78
CA ILE A 7 -23.32 21.82 -38.12
C ILE A 7 -23.41 21.28 -36.69
N VAL A 8 -24.40 21.72 -35.93
CA VAL A 8 -24.60 21.24 -34.55
C VAL A 8 -24.85 19.74 -34.53
N VAL A 9 -25.66 19.18 -35.41
CA VAL A 9 -25.92 17.75 -35.48
C VAL A 9 -24.65 17.00 -35.84
N VAL A 10 -23.86 17.45 -36.80
CA VAL A 10 -22.59 16.83 -37.18
C VAL A 10 -21.60 16.85 -36.01
N CYS A 11 -21.49 17.98 -35.29
CA CYS A 11 -20.64 18.08 -34.12
C CYS A 11 -21.07 17.10 -32.99
N VAL A 12 -22.38 16.99 -32.74
CA VAL A 12 -22.91 16.05 -31.72
C VAL A 12 -22.62 14.62 -32.12
N VAL A 13 -22.85 14.24 -33.37
CA VAL A 13 -22.53 12.89 -33.88
C VAL A 13 -21.04 12.60 -33.76
N ALA A 14 -20.18 13.55 -34.15
CA ALA A 14 -18.74 13.41 -34.02
C ALA A 14 -18.29 13.24 -32.55
N LEU A 15 -18.85 14.03 -31.63
CA LEU A 15 -18.59 13.91 -30.19
C LEU A 15 -19.03 12.55 -29.64
N LEU A 16 -20.20 12.07 -30.02
CA LEU A 16 -20.70 10.76 -29.60
C LEU A 16 -19.82 9.63 -30.15
N TYR A 17 -19.35 9.74 -31.39
CA TYR A 17 -18.43 8.79 -32.00
C TYR A 17 -17.07 8.76 -31.26
N LEU A 18 -16.50 9.93 -30.98
CA LEU A 18 -15.24 10.05 -30.24
C LEU A 18 -15.36 9.47 -28.83
N ARG A 19 -16.48 9.75 -28.12
CA ARG A 19 -16.75 9.15 -26.82
C ARG A 19 -16.89 7.64 -26.88
N ALA A 20 -17.59 7.11 -27.85
CA ALA A 20 -17.73 5.67 -28.05
C ALA A 20 -16.38 4.98 -28.30
N GLU A 21 -15.51 5.62 -29.04
CA GLU A 21 -14.14 5.10 -29.29
C GLU A 21 -13.26 5.16 -28.03
N GLN A 22 -13.32 6.25 -27.26
CA GLN A 22 -12.64 6.35 -25.97
C GLN A 22 -13.11 5.29 -24.99
N ASN A 23 -14.41 5.07 -24.86
CA ASN A 23 -14.96 4.05 -23.98
C ASN A 23 -14.51 2.64 -24.34
N LYS A 24 -14.36 2.34 -25.64
CA LYS A 24 -13.81 1.05 -26.10
C LYS A 24 -12.34 0.88 -25.72
N ARG A 25 -11.54 1.96 -25.83
CA ARG A 25 -10.12 1.93 -25.45
C ARG A 25 -9.96 1.72 -23.96
N THR A 26 -10.66 2.50 -23.14
CA THR A 26 -10.60 2.35 -21.68
C THR A 26 -11.10 0.98 -21.20
N ALA A 27 -12.12 0.40 -21.84
CA ALA A 27 -12.58 -0.95 -21.53
C ALA A 27 -11.51 -2.03 -21.84
N ARG A 28 -10.82 -1.93 -22.97
CA ARG A 28 -9.73 -2.84 -23.31
C ARG A 28 -8.55 -2.69 -22.37
N GLU A 29 -8.14 -1.46 -22.05
CA GLU A 29 -7.07 -1.18 -21.09
C GLU A 29 -7.38 -1.76 -19.70
N LEU A 30 -8.63 -1.69 -19.27
CA LEU A 30 -9.08 -2.30 -18.02
C LEU A 30 -8.98 -3.82 -18.09
N GLU A 31 -9.50 -4.45 -19.15
CA GLU A 31 -9.46 -5.90 -19.33
C GLU A 31 -8.03 -6.44 -19.34
N GLU A 32 -7.12 -5.80 -20.08
CA GLU A 32 -5.70 -6.15 -20.13
C GLU A 32 -5.04 -6.01 -18.75
N ALA A 33 -5.29 -4.89 -18.05
CA ALA A 33 -4.72 -4.66 -16.73
C ALA A 33 -5.26 -5.65 -15.68
N GLN A 34 -6.54 -6.01 -15.74
CA GLN A 34 -7.13 -7.03 -14.87
C GLN A 34 -6.56 -8.42 -15.14
N ALA A 35 -6.38 -8.79 -16.41
CA ALA A 35 -5.79 -10.08 -16.79
C ALA A 35 -4.35 -10.20 -16.25
N ASP A 36 -3.55 -9.16 -16.41
CA ASP A 36 -2.15 -9.10 -15.95
C ASP A 36 -2.04 -9.15 -14.41
N ALA A 37 -2.91 -8.40 -13.72
CA ALA A 37 -3.01 -8.45 -12.26
C ALA A 37 -3.43 -9.84 -11.75
N ARG A 38 -4.39 -10.49 -12.43
CA ARG A 38 -4.85 -11.84 -12.07
C ARG A 38 -3.72 -12.87 -12.18
N VAL A 39 -3.01 -12.90 -13.28
CA VAL A 39 -1.86 -13.80 -13.48
C VAL A 39 -0.81 -13.63 -12.38
N THR A 40 -0.52 -12.38 -12.01
CA THR A 40 0.47 -12.08 -10.95
C THR A 40 -0.03 -12.54 -9.58
N THR A 41 -1.31 -12.30 -9.28
CA THR A 41 -1.95 -12.71 -8.02
C THR A 41 -2.03 -14.24 -7.90
N GLU A 42 -2.39 -14.94 -8.95
CA GLU A 42 -2.43 -16.41 -8.98
C GLU A 42 -1.05 -17.02 -8.81
N ARG A 43 -0.02 -16.42 -9.43
CA ARG A 43 1.38 -16.83 -9.23
C ARG A 43 1.79 -16.66 -7.76
N LEU A 44 1.44 -15.55 -7.12
CA LEU A 44 1.69 -15.32 -5.70
C LEU A 44 0.98 -16.37 -4.84
N GLY A 45 -0.31 -16.60 -5.06
CA GLY A 45 -1.11 -17.60 -4.34
C GLY A 45 -0.48 -18.99 -4.41
N GLY A 46 -0.07 -19.43 -5.61
CA GLY A 46 0.62 -20.70 -5.78
C GLY A 46 1.89 -20.82 -4.94
N GLN A 47 2.69 -19.75 -4.83
CA GLN A 47 3.91 -19.75 -4.00
C GLN A 47 3.58 -19.74 -2.49
N VAL A 48 2.59 -18.97 -2.05
CA VAL A 48 2.14 -18.93 -0.64
C VAL A 48 1.72 -20.32 -0.16
N TYR A 49 0.96 -21.07 -0.95
CA TYR A 49 0.48 -22.39 -0.56
C TYR A 49 1.53 -23.49 -0.63
N GLN A 50 2.60 -23.33 -1.41
CA GLN A 50 3.63 -24.35 -1.58
C GLN A 50 4.76 -24.28 -0.56
N LEU A 51 4.96 -23.14 0.09
CA LEU A 51 6.07 -22.92 0.99
C LEU A 51 5.68 -23.14 2.45
N SER A 52 6.52 -23.87 3.19
CA SER A 52 6.39 -24.03 4.63
C SER A 52 7.58 -23.35 5.34
N PRO A 53 7.34 -22.49 6.34
CA PRO A 53 8.40 -21.76 7.01
C PRO A 53 9.28 -22.70 7.86
N ARG A 54 10.59 -22.41 7.92
CA ARG A 54 11.57 -23.18 8.70
C ARG A 54 12.17 -22.40 9.87
N ASN A 55 12.04 -21.08 9.86
CA ASN A 55 12.55 -20.18 10.90
C ASN A 55 11.63 -18.95 11.03
N GLU A 56 11.90 -18.08 12.01
CA GLU A 56 11.08 -16.91 12.30
C GLU A 56 11.00 -15.94 11.12
N ALA A 57 12.16 -15.67 10.47
CA ALA A 57 12.21 -14.74 9.32
C ALA A 57 11.36 -15.26 8.14
N SER A 58 11.45 -16.57 7.83
CA SER A 58 10.62 -17.15 6.77
C SER A 58 9.14 -17.19 7.15
N ARG A 59 8.81 -17.38 8.44
CA ARG A 59 7.42 -17.34 8.92
C ARG A 59 6.82 -15.96 8.76
N GLN A 60 7.56 -14.93 9.17
CA GLN A 60 7.11 -13.54 9.04
C GLN A 60 6.95 -13.14 7.58
N ALA A 61 7.94 -13.47 6.74
CA ALA A 61 7.87 -13.16 5.31
C ALA A 61 6.71 -13.88 4.59
N LEU A 62 6.40 -15.14 4.94
CA LEU A 62 5.25 -15.85 4.38
C LEU A 62 3.92 -15.30 4.90
N ALA A 63 3.85 -14.82 6.14
CA ALA A 63 2.67 -14.14 6.66
C ALA A 63 2.42 -12.82 5.89
N ASP A 64 3.45 -12.01 5.68
CA ASP A 64 3.36 -10.78 4.90
C ASP A 64 3.00 -11.07 3.43
N ALA A 65 3.56 -12.14 2.81
CA ALA A 65 3.17 -12.58 1.47
C ALA A 65 1.67 -12.96 1.38
N SER A 66 1.16 -13.66 2.39
CA SER A 66 -0.26 -14.05 2.46
C SER A 66 -1.18 -12.83 2.62
N GLU A 67 -0.75 -11.85 3.41
CA GLU A 67 -1.45 -10.57 3.55
C GLU A 67 -1.54 -9.84 2.21
N ARG A 68 -0.43 -9.75 1.47
CA ARG A 68 -0.41 -9.14 0.13
C ARG A 68 -1.26 -9.92 -0.88
N TYR A 69 -1.27 -11.25 -0.83
CA TYR A 69 -2.14 -12.07 -1.68
C TYR A 69 -3.62 -11.75 -1.46
N ASN A 70 -4.07 -11.71 -0.21
CA ASN A 70 -5.45 -11.38 0.12
C ASN A 70 -5.81 -9.94 -0.27
N ALA A 71 -4.90 -8.99 -0.03
CA ALA A 71 -5.09 -7.60 -0.41
C ALA A 71 -5.19 -7.42 -1.93
N ALA A 72 -4.27 -8.05 -2.70
CA ALA A 72 -4.29 -8.00 -4.17
C ALA A 72 -5.57 -8.60 -4.75
N GLY A 73 -6.04 -9.74 -4.22
CA GLY A 73 -7.31 -10.34 -4.62
C GLY A 73 -8.49 -9.40 -4.39
N GLY A 74 -8.60 -8.85 -3.18
CA GLY A 74 -9.68 -7.92 -2.86
C GLY A 74 -9.62 -6.59 -3.63
N GLN A 75 -8.43 -6.11 -3.99
CA GLN A 75 -8.26 -4.94 -4.86
C GLN A 75 -8.69 -5.26 -6.29
N LEU A 76 -8.29 -6.43 -6.81
CA LEU A 76 -8.63 -6.86 -8.16
C LEU A 76 -10.14 -7.04 -8.34
N ASP A 77 -10.83 -7.62 -7.36
CA ASP A 77 -12.29 -7.81 -7.37
C ASP A 77 -13.06 -6.46 -7.45
N ARG A 78 -12.47 -5.40 -6.92
CA ARG A 78 -13.05 -4.04 -6.93
C ARG A 78 -12.48 -3.13 -8.01
N ALA A 79 -11.57 -3.64 -8.86
CA ALA A 79 -10.92 -2.84 -9.89
C ALA A 79 -11.87 -2.51 -11.04
N ASP A 80 -12.40 -1.30 -11.07
CA ASP A 80 -13.27 -0.73 -12.10
C ASP A 80 -12.51 0.14 -13.12
N SER A 81 -11.21 0.31 -12.94
CA SER A 81 -10.33 1.06 -13.83
C SER A 81 -8.97 0.37 -14.00
N ALA A 82 -8.29 0.64 -15.11
CA ALA A 82 -6.95 0.10 -15.38
C ALA A 82 -5.95 0.51 -14.29
N ALA A 83 -6.09 1.71 -13.72
CA ALA A 83 -5.25 2.18 -12.61
C ALA A 83 -5.43 1.31 -11.36
N LYS A 84 -6.68 1.01 -10.96
CA LYS A 84 -6.95 0.12 -9.81
C LYS A 84 -6.46 -1.32 -10.06
N ALA A 85 -6.60 -1.83 -11.27
CA ALA A 85 -6.07 -3.14 -11.62
C ALA A 85 -4.53 -3.19 -11.57
N ARG A 86 -3.85 -2.13 -12.02
CA ARG A 86 -2.39 -2.00 -11.89
C ARG A 86 -1.95 -1.93 -10.42
N LEU A 87 -2.71 -1.23 -9.57
CA LEU A 87 -2.43 -1.20 -8.13
C LEU A 87 -2.54 -2.61 -7.51
N ALA A 88 -3.56 -3.39 -7.86
CA ALA A 88 -3.67 -4.78 -7.44
C ALA A 88 -2.46 -5.62 -7.87
N LYS A 89 -1.97 -5.42 -9.11
CA LYS A 89 -0.75 -6.05 -9.60
C LYS A 89 0.48 -5.66 -8.77
N GLN A 90 0.65 -4.37 -8.43
CA GLN A 90 1.76 -3.90 -7.60
C GLN A 90 1.73 -4.58 -6.22
N THR A 91 0.55 -4.68 -5.59
CA THR A 91 0.38 -5.39 -4.33
C THR A 91 0.77 -6.88 -4.46
N ALA A 92 0.41 -7.54 -5.56
CA ALA A 92 0.81 -8.92 -5.81
C ALA A 92 2.32 -9.07 -6.05
N LEU A 93 2.95 -8.14 -6.76
CA LEU A 93 4.41 -8.10 -6.93
C LEU A 93 5.14 -7.92 -5.59
N GLU A 94 4.64 -7.04 -4.72
CA GLU A 94 5.17 -6.90 -3.36
C GLU A 94 5.11 -8.23 -2.60
N GLY A 95 4.00 -8.95 -2.71
CA GLY A 95 3.87 -10.31 -2.16
C GLY A 95 4.92 -11.28 -2.67
N LEU A 96 5.28 -11.23 -3.97
CA LEU A 96 6.34 -12.04 -4.54
C LEU A 96 7.73 -11.69 -3.97
N TYR A 97 8.00 -10.43 -3.63
CA TYR A 97 9.22 -10.03 -2.92
C TYR A 97 9.29 -10.68 -1.53
N TYR A 98 8.18 -10.75 -0.80
CA TYR A 98 8.13 -11.49 0.48
C TYR A 98 8.33 -12.99 0.29
N ILE A 99 7.82 -13.60 -0.79
CA ILE A 99 8.14 -14.99 -1.15
C ILE A 99 9.65 -15.18 -1.37
N ARG A 100 10.28 -14.29 -2.12
CA ARG A 100 11.72 -14.30 -2.35
C ARG A 100 12.49 -14.18 -1.04
N ALA A 101 12.08 -13.28 -0.15
CA ALA A 101 12.64 -13.10 1.18
C ALA A 101 12.50 -14.37 2.04
N ALA A 102 11.33 -15.01 2.04
CA ALA A 102 11.12 -16.28 2.76
C ALA A 102 12.04 -17.39 2.25
N ARG A 103 12.21 -17.51 0.93
CA ARG A 103 13.15 -18.47 0.33
C ARG A 103 14.60 -18.19 0.75
N THR A 104 15.02 -16.94 0.67
CA THR A 104 16.36 -16.50 1.11
C THR A 104 16.57 -16.81 2.59
N ALA A 105 15.59 -16.58 3.45
CA ALA A 105 15.67 -16.89 4.88
C ALA A 105 15.73 -18.40 5.18
N MET A 106 15.37 -19.24 4.23
CA MET A 106 15.43 -20.70 4.32
C MET A 106 16.63 -21.30 3.57
N ASP A 107 17.57 -20.48 3.10
CA ASP A 107 18.71 -20.88 2.25
C ASP A 107 18.30 -21.63 0.97
N MET A 108 17.12 -21.24 0.41
CA MET A 108 16.61 -21.76 -0.85
C MET A 108 16.96 -20.80 -2.00
N ASP A 109 16.90 -21.31 -3.24
CA ASP A 109 16.97 -20.46 -4.43
C ASP A 109 15.88 -19.37 -4.34
N PRO A 110 16.24 -18.08 -4.40
CA PRO A 110 15.29 -16.97 -4.32
C PRO A 110 14.27 -16.94 -5.47
N GLY A 111 14.50 -17.71 -6.53
CA GLY A 111 13.64 -17.78 -7.71
C GLY A 111 13.94 -16.73 -8.76
N PRO A 112 13.11 -16.63 -9.81
CA PRO A 112 13.34 -15.71 -10.91
C PRO A 112 13.24 -14.25 -10.47
N PRO A 113 13.86 -13.32 -11.23
CA PRO A 113 13.77 -11.90 -10.95
C PRO A 113 12.29 -11.42 -10.98
N ILE A 114 12.00 -10.48 -10.09
CA ILE A 114 10.70 -9.84 -9.96
C ILE A 114 10.84 -8.42 -10.52
N PRO A 115 9.85 -7.89 -11.27
CA PRO A 115 9.83 -6.49 -11.68
C PRO A 115 9.98 -5.55 -10.48
N THR A 116 10.70 -4.45 -10.66
CA THR A 116 10.90 -3.42 -9.64
C THR A 116 9.54 -2.84 -9.21
N LEU A 117 9.38 -2.62 -7.90
CA LEU A 117 8.22 -1.96 -7.33
C LEU A 117 8.34 -0.44 -7.48
N ASP A 118 7.19 0.24 -7.53
CA ASP A 118 7.15 1.69 -7.57
C ASP A 118 7.85 2.30 -6.35
N GLY A 119 8.76 3.24 -6.59
CA GLY A 119 9.54 3.91 -5.55
C GLY A 119 10.67 3.07 -4.92
N GLN A 120 10.92 1.85 -5.37
CA GLN A 120 11.98 0.98 -4.84
C GLN A 120 13.37 1.53 -5.17
N ASP A 121 13.55 2.10 -6.36
CA ASP A 121 14.82 2.70 -6.79
C ASP A 121 15.24 3.90 -5.93
N ILE A 122 14.25 4.65 -5.43
CA ILE A 122 14.47 5.83 -4.56
C ILE A 122 14.69 5.40 -3.12
N ALA A 123 13.99 4.35 -2.68
CA ALA A 123 14.04 3.89 -1.30
C ALA A 123 15.42 3.35 -0.89
N GLY A 124 16.22 2.89 -1.83
CA GLY A 124 17.52 2.29 -1.54
C GLY A 124 17.41 0.97 -0.77
N GLN A 125 18.53 0.53 -0.23
CA GLN A 125 18.60 -0.74 0.50
C GLN A 125 19.58 -0.66 1.68
N VAL A 126 19.30 -1.44 2.70
CA VAL A 126 20.23 -1.64 3.82
C VAL A 126 21.44 -2.46 3.31
N ASP A 127 22.63 -1.89 3.36
CA ASP A 127 23.87 -2.53 2.88
C ASP A 127 24.80 -2.99 3.99
N GLN A 128 24.55 -2.55 5.24
CA GLN A 128 25.31 -2.96 6.43
C GLN A 128 24.41 -3.07 7.65
N PRO A 129 24.71 -3.99 8.60
CA PRO A 129 23.92 -4.09 9.82
C PRO A 129 24.16 -2.87 10.71
N ARG A 130 23.08 -2.32 11.27
CA ARG A 130 23.14 -1.22 12.23
C ARG A 130 22.08 -1.39 13.31
N THR A 131 22.52 -1.27 14.57
CA THR A 131 21.65 -1.28 15.73
C THR A 131 21.68 0.06 16.44
N VAL A 132 20.51 0.60 16.75
CA VAL A 132 20.35 1.87 17.48
C VAL A 132 19.39 1.67 18.65
N ASN A 133 19.51 2.51 19.69
CA ASN A 133 18.54 2.52 20.78
C ASN A 133 17.46 3.56 20.47
N HIS A 134 16.22 3.12 20.35
CA HIS A 134 15.08 3.99 20.15
C HIS A 134 14.02 3.74 21.23
N ASN A 135 13.72 4.77 22.03
CA ASN A 135 12.78 4.67 23.14
C ASN A 135 13.09 3.53 24.13
N GLY A 136 14.38 3.33 24.43
CA GLY A 136 14.85 2.29 25.36
C GLY A 136 14.89 0.87 24.78
N ARG A 137 14.62 0.69 23.49
CA ARG A 137 14.66 -0.61 22.79
C ARG A 137 15.71 -0.60 21.68
N PRO A 138 16.46 -1.71 21.51
CA PRO A 138 17.37 -1.86 20.37
C PRO A 138 16.57 -2.11 19.10
N VAL A 139 16.73 -1.27 18.08
CA VAL A 139 16.19 -1.44 16.74
C VAL A 139 17.34 -1.71 15.79
N THR A 140 17.25 -2.78 15.02
CA THR A 140 18.30 -3.23 14.10
C THR A 140 17.76 -3.28 12.68
N ALA A 141 18.59 -2.78 11.74
CA ALA A 141 18.43 -2.98 10.29
C ALA A 141 19.62 -3.81 9.79
N ALA A 142 19.39 -4.74 8.85
CA ALA A 142 20.42 -5.62 8.29
C ALA A 142 20.14 -5.95 6.81
N PRO A 143 21.17 -6.22 5.99
CA PRO A 143 20.99 -6.65 4.61
C PRO A 143 20.52 -8.11 4.48
N THR A 144 20.72 -8.91 5.51
CA THR A 144 20.42 -10.36 5.53
C THR A 144 19.51 -10.74 6.69
N PRO A 145 18.71 -11.81 6.55
CA PRO A 145 17.86 -12.31 7.61
C PRO A 145 18.67 -12.85 8.79
N SER A 146 18.15 -12.66 9.99
CA SER A 146 18.69 -13.25 11.21
C SER A 146 17.57 -13.45 12.25
N PRO A 147 17.82 -14.21 13.35
CA PRO A 147 16.86 -14.27 14.45
C PRO A 147 16.54 -12.92 15.09
N LEU A 148 17.46 -11.93 14.97
CA LEU A 148 17.28 -10.57 15.49
C LEU A 148 16.58 -9.65 14.50
N THR A 149 16.55 -9.98 13.22
CA THR A 149 15.97 -9.18 12.15
C THR A 149 15.04 -10.03 11.27
N PRO A 150 13.90 -10.49 11.83
CA PRO A 150 13.00 -11.40 11.11
C PRO A 150 12.05 -10.69 10.14
N ASN A 151 11.91 -9.37 10.22
CA ASN A 151 10.92 -8.61 9.44
C ASN A 151 11.57 -8.06 8.17
N TYR A 152 11.14 -8.53 7.02
CA TYR A 152 11.59 -8.03 5.72
C TYR A 152 10.73 -6.88 5.24
N PHE A 153 11.34 -5.92 4.54
CA PHE A 153 10.66 -4.93 3.72
C PHE A 153 11.31 -4.88 2.34
N PRO A 154 10.54 -4.92 1.24
CA PRO A 154 11.09 -4.97 -0.11
C PRO A 154 11.68 -3.65 -0.60
N GLY A 155 11.52 -2.57 0.16
CA GLY A 155 11.83 -1.23 -0.28
C GLY A 155 10.66 -0.61 -1.05
N GLY A 156 10.53 0.71 -0.99
CA GLY A 156 9.47 1.44 -1.64
C GLY A 156 8.91 2.57 -0.78
N ARG A 157 7.72 3.03 -1.11
CA ARG A 157 7.07 4.12 -0.37
C ARG A 157 6.03 3.59 0.62
N VAL A 158 6.02 4.16 1.80
CA VAL A 158 5.00 3.93 2.82
C VAL A 158 4.46 5.29 3.25
N ALA A 159 3.16 5.54 3.08
CA ALA A 159 2.52 6.82 3.37
C ALA A 159 3.35 8.02 2.83
N GLY A 160 3.72 7.93 1.55
CA GLY A 160 4.48 8.96 0.82
C GLY A 160 5.99 8.99 1.08
N ARG A 161 6.53 8.34 2.11
CA ARG A 161 7.96 8.38 2.46
C ARG A 161 8.71 7.13 2.00
N PRO A 162 9.96 7.27 1.52
CA PRO A 162 10.76 6.14 1.10
C PRO A 162 11.26 5.32 2.31
N VAL A 163 11.13 4.00 2.24
CA VAL A 163 11.62 3.05 3.24
C VAL A 163 12.58 2.08 2.58
N PRO A 164 13.83 1.95 3.05
CA PRO A 164 14.84 1.10 2.42
C PRO A 164 14.47 -0.37 2.44
N ALA A 165 14.87 -1.11 1.38
CA ALA A 165 14.80 -2.56 1.37
C ALA A 165 15.74 -3.16 2.42
N GLY A 166 15.29 -4.17 3.16
CA GLY A 166 16.14 -4.81 4.17
C GLY A 166 15.38 -5.65 5.19
N TRP A 167 16.13 -6.14 6.16
CA TRP A 167 15.63 -6.93 7.28
C TRP A 167 15.71 -6.13 8.57
N TYR A 168 14.67 -6.20 9.38
CA TYR A 168 14.51 -5.36 10.57
C TYR A 168 14.13 -6.16 11.80
N SER A 169 14.57 -5.72 12.97
CA SER A 169 14.16 -6.32 14.23
C SER A 169 12.68 -6.08 14.54
N GLU A 170 12.14 -4.95 14.10
CA GLU A 170 10.72 -4.61 14.21
C GLU A 170 10.23 -3.90 12.94
N PRO A 171 8.97 -4.09 12.53
CA PRO A 171 8.40 -3.48 11.32
C PRO A 171 7.95 -2.03 11.61
N TRP A 172 8.90 -1.13 11.84
CA TRP A 172 8.68 0.28 12.24
C TRP A 172 7.85 1.10 11.24
N TRP A 173 7.74 0.64 10.00
CA TRP A 173 6.91 1.25 8.95
C TRP A 173 5.45 0.78 8.98
N LYS A 174 5.13 -0.38 9.58
CA LYS A 174 3.75 -0.95 9.57
C LYS A 174 2.70 0.00 10.16
N PRO A 175 2.94 0.72 11.26
CA PRO A 175 1.96 1.71 11.75
C PRO A 175 1.61 2.77 10.72
N ALA A 176 2.58 3.27 9.96
CA ALA A 176 2.34 4.24 8.90
C ALA A 176 1.61 3.63 7.69
N LEU A 177 1.90 2.37 7.35
CA LEU A 177 1.20 1.64 6.29
C LEU A 177 -0.30 1.47 6.61
N VAL A 178 -0.64 1.23 7.88
CA VAL A 178 -2.04 1.02 8.32
C VAL A 178 -2.78 2.35 8.51
N ALA A 179 -2.10 3.34 9.11
CA ALA A 179 -2.72 4.63 9.44
C ALA A 179 -2.70 5.64 8.27
N GLY A 180 -1.93 5.37 7.20
CA GLY A 180 -1.70 6.33 6.11
C GLY A 180 -0.89 7.56 6.52
N ALA A 181 -0.35 7.58 7.75
CA ALA A 181 0.40 8.71 8.29
C ALA A 181 1.54 8.24 9.21
N TRP A 182 2.60 9.02 9.27
CA TRP A 182 3.76 8.73 10.10
C TRP A 182 3.62 9.31 11.51
N GLY A 183 3.98 8.50 12.52
CA GLY A 183 3.99 8.93 13.92
C GLY A 183 5.17 9.87 14.25
N ALA A 184 5.02 10.62 15.34
CA ALA A 184 6.10 11.44 15.87
C ALA A 184 7.30 10.56 16.28
N GLY A 185 8.52 11.03 15.99
CA GLY A 185 9.76 10.32 16.33
C GLY A 185 10.26 9.35 15.26
N THR A 186 9.48 9.03 14.22
CA THR A 186 9.93 8.13 13.14
C THR A 186 11.12 8.70 12.36
N ALA A 187 11.16 10.02 12.15
CA ALA A 187 12.30 10.68 11.53
C ALA A 187 13.59 10.52 12.34
N ILE A 188 13.50 10.56 13.67
CA ILE A 188 14.65 10.33 14.57
C ILE A 188 15.15 8.89 14.41
N LEU A 189 14.24 7.92 14.38
CA LEU A 189 14.61 6.52 14.15
C LEU A 189 15.23 6.32 12.78
N PHE A 190 14.65 6.92 11.73
CA PHE A 190 15.17 6.87 10.37
C PHE A 190 16.60 7.43 10.33
N THR A 191 16.84 8.62 10.89
CA THR A 191 18.17 9.23 10.97
C THR A 191 19.16 8.32 11.67
N ALA A 192 18.79 7.78 12.83
CA ALA A 192 19.68 6.91 13.60
C ALA A 192 20.05 5.62 12.81
N LEU A 193 19.10 5.02 12.12
CA LEU A 193 19.32 3.78 11.36
C LEU A 193 20.10 4.03 10.05
N PHE A 194 19.86 5.12 9.34
CA PHE A 194 20.27 5.22 7.94
C PHE A 194 21.23 6.38 7.64
N ALA A 195 21.43 7.35 8.54
CA ALA A 195 22.37 8.46 8.27
C ALA A 195 23.75 7.95 7.87
N GLY A 196 24.23 8.41 6.71
CA GLY A 196 25.51 8.02 6.14
C GLY A 196 25.63 6.56 5.70
N MET A 197 24.52 5.85 5.50
CA MET A 197 24.51 4.50 4.94
C MET A 197 24.58 4.60 3.41
N PRO A 198 25.62 4.02 2.75
CA PRO A 198 25.78 4.17 1.30
C PRO A 198 24.60 3.65 0.48
N GLY A 199 23.97 2.58 0.93
CA GLY A 199 22.79 2.00 0.27
C GLY A 199 21.49 2.82 0.41
N VAL A 200 21.50 3.91 1.22
CA VAL A 200 20.35 4.81 1.43
C VAL A 200 20.77 6.24 1.01
N PRO A 201 20.55 6.61 -0.27
CA PRO A 201 21.16 7.82 -0.86
C PRO A 201 20.42 9.13 -0.54
N TYR A 202 19.61 9.18 0.50
CA TYR A 202 18.84 10.37 0.90
C TYR A 202 18.91 10.58 2.43
N ASP A 203 18.69 11.81 2.84
CA ASP A 203 18.75 12.24 4.23
C ASP A 203 17.36 12.25 4.91
N THR A 204 17.35 12.71 6.16
CA THR A 204 16.13 12.80 6.96
C THR A 204 15.13 13.80 6.39
N GLN A 205 15.62 14.89 5.80
CA GLN A 205 14.75 15.91 5.21
C GLN A 205 14.03 15.32 3.99
N ALA A 206 14.74 14.65 3.09
CA ALA A 206 14.15 13.97 1.95
C ALA A 206 13.20 12.85 2.36
N PHE A 207 13.50 12.15 3.48
CA PHE A 207 12.56 11.20 4.07
C PHE A 207 11.26 11.87 4.56
N GLU A 208 11.36 13.00 5.29
CA GLU A 208 10.20 13.71 5.83
C GLU A 208 9.34 14.35 4.73
N ASP A 209 9.98 14.94 3.74
CA ASP A 209 9.32 15.60 2.62
C ASP A 209 8.66 14.60 1.64
N GLY A 210 9.03 13.32 1.73
CA GLY A 210 8.57 12.30 0.78
C GLY A 210 9.10 12.54 -0.64
N THR A 211 10.05 13.45 -0.79
CA THR A 211 10.60 13.90 -2.07
C THR A 211 11.70 12.97 -2.59
N GLY A 212 11.30 11.95 -3.29
CA GLY A 212 12.01 11.61 -4.50
C GLY A 212 11.16 12.12 -5.65
N GLU A 213 11.71 12.50 -6.76
CA GLU A 213 11.09 13.14 -7.94
C GLU A 213 9.79 12.51 -8.49
N ALA A 214 9.32 11.41 -7.92
CA ALA A 214 8.09 10.70 -8.27
C ALA A 214 6.88 11.02 -7.36
N ALA A 215 6.93 12.06 -6.52
CA ALA A 215 5.80 12.47 -5.68
C ALA A 215 4.61 13.02 -6.50
N LEU A 216 4.77 13.25 -7.80
CA LEU A 216 3.76 13.89 -8.64
C LEU A 216 2.87 12.93 -9.44
N ASP A 217 3.13 11.60 -9.41
CA ASP A 217 2.43 10.68 -10.33
C ASP A 217 1.79 9.45 -9.64
N GLN A 218 1.73 9.42 -8.30
CA GLN A 218 0.98 8.36 -7.62
C GLN A 218 -0.41 8.87 -7.24
N PRO A 219 -1.49 8.18 -7.69
CA PRO A 219 -2.83 8.47 -7.18
C PRO A 219 -2.81 8.30 -5.66
N ASN A 220 -3.14 9.37 -4.95
CA ASN A 220 -3.30 9.35 -3.50
C ASN A 220 -4.31 8.25 -3.12
N PRO A 221 -4.04 7.37 -2.14
CA PRO A 221 -5.05 6.44 -1.65
C PRO A 221 -6.37 7.10 -1.27
N ASP A 222 -6.36 8.38 -0.89
CA ASP A 222 -7.55 9.17 -0.59
C ASP A 222 -8.36 9.58 -1.84
N ASP A 223 -7.76 9.56 -3.04
CA ASP A 223 -8.48 9.79 -4.30
C ASP A 223 -9.43 8.64 -4.67
N PHE A 224 -9.30 7.49 -4.03
CA PHE A 224 -10.20 6.34 -4.22
C PHE A 224 -11.39 6.32 -3.25
N GLY A 225 -11.47 7.27 -2.30
CA GLY A 225 -12.51 7.36 -1.26
C GLY A 225 -13.46 8.55 -1.38
N GLN A 226 -13.22 9.49 -2.29
CA GLN A 226 -14.16 10.58 -2.52
C GLN A 226 -15.07 10.21 -3.70
N ASP A 227 -16.20 9.62 -3.35
CA ASP A 227 -17.35 9.50 -4.26
C ASP A 227 -17.90 10.91 -4.53
N PRO A 228 -17.81 11.47 -5.76
CA PRO A 228 -18.40 12.76 -6.06
C PRO A 228 -19.91 12.59 -6.30
N GLY A 229 -20.71 12.65 -5.26
CA GLY A 229 -22.12 12.74 -5.48
C GLY A 229 -23.06 12.10 -4.48
N TYR A 230 -23.08 12.58 -3.25
CA TYR A 230 -24.33 12.69 -2.51
C TYR A 230 -24.44 14.12 -1.99
N ASP A 231 -25.00 14.98 -2.84
CA ASP A 231 -25.62 16.23 -2.43
C ASP A 231 -26.83 15.86 -1.55
N ALA A 232 -26.59 15.75 -0.25
CA ALA A 232 -27.65 15.65 0.75
C ALA A 232 -28.29 17.02 0.83
N GLY A 233 -29.37 17.20 0.03
CA GLY A 233 -30.22 18.35 0.05
C GLY A 233 -30.47 18.80 1.49
N GLN A 234 -30.22 20.09 1.71
CA GLN A 234 -30.60 20.82 2.89
C GLN A 234 -32.12 20.69 3.06
N ASP A 235 -32.52 19.94 4.06
CA ASP A 235 -33.89 19.99 4.58
C ASP A 235 -33.89 20.93 5.81
N PRO A 236 -34.52 22.15 5.71
CA PRO A 236 -34.67 23.05 6.83
C PRO A 236 -35.97 22.74 7.56
N GLY A 237 -35.99 21.70 8.40
CA GLY A 237 -37.14 21.35 9.20
C GLY A 237 -36.80 21.08 10.66
N GLY A 238 -36.83 22.13 11.48
CA GLY A 238 -36.70 22.00 12.93
C GLY A 238 -37.85 21.22 13.56
N TRP A 239 -37.53 20.39 14.51
CA TRP A 239 -38.43 20.03 15.62
C TRP A 239 -37.61 19.96 16.90
N GLY A 240 -37.89 20.92 17.77
CA GLY A 240 -37.46 20.89 19.17
C GLY A 240 -38.26 19.83 19.92
N GLY A 241 -37.62 19.19 20.88
CA GLY A 241 -38.23 18.22 21.76
C GLY A 241 -37.21 17.87 22.87
N SER A 242 -37.20 18.74 23.89
CA SER A 242 -36.59 18.45 25.19
C SER A 242 -37.42 17.39 25.90
N GLU A 243 -36.87 16.27 26.25
CA GLU A 243 -37.32 15.56 27.47
C GLU A 243 -36.14 14.82 28.08
N GLY A 244 -35.86 15.21 29.33
CA GLY A 244 -34.91 14.61 30.20
C GLY A 244 -35.40 13.25 30.68
N PHE A 245 -34.47 12.33 30.82
CA PHE A 245 -34.69 11.15 31.64
C PHE A 245 -33.67 11.11 32.78
N ASP A 246 -34.31 11.18 33.92
CA ASP A 246 -33.85 11.20 35.28
C ASP A 246 -33.07 9.92 35.68
N SER A 247 -32.16 10.14 36.60
CA SER A 247 -31.38 9.16 37.31
C SER A 247 -32.24 8.11 38.00
N GLY A 248 -31.94 6.84 37.77
CA GLY A 248 -32.42 5.73 38.57
C GLY A 248 -31.26 4.83 38.98
N GLY A 249 -30.73 5.06 40.20
CA GLY A 249 -29.81 4.15 40.85
C GLY A 249 -30.48 2.82 41.19
N PHE A 250 -29.76 1.74 41.04
CA PHE A 250 -30.12 0.44 41.61
C PHE A 250 -28.93 -0.06 42.44
N ASP A 251 -29.13 0.09 43.73
CA ASP A 251 -28.34 -0.49 44.82
C ASP A 251 -28.97 -1.84 45.22
N GLY A 252 -28.16 -2.78 45.68
CA GLY A 252 -28.60 -4.02 46.35
C GLY A 252 -28.03 -5.28 45.65
N GLY A 253 -27.08 -6.06 46.13
CA GLY A 253 -26.97 -6.53 47.51
C GLY A 253 -27.26 -8.04 47.57
N GLY A 254 -26.26 -8.86 47.99
CA GLY A 254 -26.43 -10.21 48.49
C GLY A 254 -26.17 -11.36 47.49
N GLY A 255 -25.13 -12.20 47.60
CA GLY A 255 -24.97 -13.15 48.72
C GLY A 255 -25.22 -14.58 48.20
N PHE A 256 -24.22 -15.35 48.14
CA PHE A 256 -23.87 -16.76 48.31
C PHE A 256 -22.77 -17.20 47.36
#